data_089e571631ed3fa6ee90eb09f17b42cc
#
_entry.id   089e571631ed3fa6ee90eb09f17b42cc
#
_cell.length_a   1.000
_cell.length_b   1.000
_cell.length_c   1.000
_cell.angle_alpha   90.00
_cell.angle_beta   90.00
_cell.angle_gamma   90.00
#
_symmetry.space_group_name_H-M   'P 1'
#
loop_
_entity.id
_entity.type
_entity.pdbx_description
1 polymer ?
#
loop_
_entity_poly.entity_id
_entity_poly.type
_entity_poly.pdbx_seq_one_letter_code
_entity_poly.pdbx_strand_id
1 'polypeptide(L)'
;AQRAVIESIRETYPDDAVVGEEEDERKTVPESGPAWVIDPIDGTHNYVRDIRVWGTAVAAVVDGEPVASAIVCPALGDTYTADAGGASRNGEPIAVSDVTEPRRATVDPTIWWEYDARDEYAAACEAIVTRFGDMRRLGAAQVVLPTVAAGGLEGTITNVAANPWDTVAGVFAIRQAGGRVTDLDGNRWRHDSTGLVASNGGLHDEVLAAANEIESN
;
A
#
# COMPACT_ATOMS: atom_id res chain seq x y z
N ALA A 1 10.02 5.54 16.40
CA ALA A 1 9.38 6.30 15.32
C ALA A 1 7.93 6.63 15.71
N GLN A 2 7.04 5.65 15.98
CA GLN A 2 5.61 5.86 16.23
C GLN A 2 5.32 6.93 17.29
N ARG A 3 5.92 6.85 18.48
CA ARG A 3 5.70 7.81 19.57
C ARG A 3 5.93 9.27 19.16
N ALA A 4 6.98 9.55 18.41
CA ALA A 4 7.28 10.91 17.95
C ALA A 4 6.22 11.42 16.96
N VAL A 5 5.71 10.56 16.08
CA VAL A 5 4.60 10.91 15.17
C VAL A 5 3.32 11.19 15.96
N ILE A 6 2.98 10.34 16.93
CA ILE A 6 1.79 10.50 17.78
C ILE A 6 1.88 11.77 18.62
N GLU A 7 3.04 12.06 19.22
CA GLU A 7 3.26 13.30 19.98
C GLU A 7 3.00 14.53 19.10
N SER A 8 3.54 14.56 17.90
CA SER A 8 3.33 15.65 16.94
C SER A 8 1.85 15.80 16.52
N ILE A 9 1.16 14.69 16.29
CA ILE A 9 -0.27 14.70 15.97
C ILE A 9 -1.08 15.26 17.15
N ARG A 10 -0.83 14.80 18.38
CA ARG A 10 -1.56 15.20 19.57
C ARG A 10 -1.37 16.67 19.97
N GLU A 11 -0.27 17.31 19.54
CA GLU A 11 -0.08 18.75 19.72
C GLU A 11 -1.14 19.59 19.00
N THR A 12 -1.64 19.10 17.86
CA THR A 12 -2.61 19.83 17.04
C THR A 12 -4.01 19.19 17.09
N TYR A 13 -4.08 17.86 17.20
CA TYR A 13 -5.28 17.03 17.14
C TYR A 13 -5.36 16.09 18.35
N PRO A 14 -5.52 16.62 19.58
CA PRO A 14 -5.41 15.83 20.82
C PRO A 14 -6.49 14.77 20.99
N ASP A 15 -7.66 14.97 20.39
CA ASP A 15 -8.84 14.11 20.53
C ASP A 15 -8.99 13.09 19.40
N ASP A 16 -8.16 13.18 18.35
CA ASP A 16 -8.24 12.27 17.21
C ASP A 16 -7.81 10.85 17.59
N ALA A 17 -8.49 9.86 17.01
CA ALA A 17 -8.09 8.47 17.17
C ALA A 17 -6.76 8.19 16.46
N VAL A 18 -5.94 7.31 17.04
CA VAL A 18 -4.72 6.80 16.41
C VAL A 18 -4.84 5.31 16.21
N VAL A 19 -4.50 4.85 15.02
CA VAL A 19 -4.40 3.45 14.61
C VAL A 19 -2.95 3.18 14.22
N GLY A 20 -2.35 2.14 14.77
CA GLY A 20 -0.93 1.88 14.51
C GLY A 20 -0.50 0.47 14.85
N GLU A 21 0.69 0.11 14.37
CA GLU A 21 1.28 -1.21 14.51
C GLU A 21 1.64 -1.56 15.96
N GLU A 22 2.12 -0.59 16.75
CA GLU A 22 2.59 -0.82 18.12
C GLU A 22 1.44 -1.13 19.09
N GLU A 23 1.75 -1.83 20.21
CA GLU A 23 0.77 -2.50 21.08
C GLU A 23 -0.25 -1.55 21.75
N ASP A 24 0.13 -0.32 22.01
CA ASP A 24 -0.68 0.63 22.79
C ASP A 24 -1.77 1.33 21.97
N GLU A 25 -1.83 1.12 20.64
CA GLU A 25 -2.74 1.84 19.76
C GLU A 25 -3.87 0.94 19.21
N ARG A 26 -4.92 1.58 18.67
CA ARG A 26 -6.03 0.86 18.01
C ARG A 26 -5.51 0.06 16.82
N LYS A 27 -6.16 -1.06 16.54
CA LYS A 27 -5.84 -1.92 15.39
C LYS A 27 -6.83 -1.80 14.24
N THR A 28 -7.93 -1.08 14.47
CA THR A 28 -9.00 -0.89 13.47
C THR A 28 -9.29 0.59 13.27
N VAL A 29 -9.55 0.98 12.05
CA VAL A 29 -9.99 2.33 11.69
C VAL A 29 -11.41 2.52 12.18
N PRO A 30 -11.72 3.62 12.89
CA PRO A 30 -13.09 3.89 13.34
C PRO A 30 -14.01 4.19 12.15
N GLU A 31 -15.28 3.76 12.26
CA GLU A 31 -16.29 4.02 11.23
C GLU A 31 -16.70 5.50 11.12
N SER A 32 -16.44 6.30 12.17
CA SER A 32 -16.79 7.71 12.19
C SER A 32 -15.77 8.55 12.95
N GLY A 33 -15.69 9.81 12.57
CA GLY A 33 -14.76 10.79 13.12
C GLY A 33 -13.36 10.72 12.52
N PRO A 34 -12.47 11.63 12.96
CA PRO A 34 -11.09 11.69 12.49
C PRO A 34 -10.23 10.60 13.12
N ALA A 35 -9.30 10.06 12.33
CA ALA A 35 -8.29 9.11 12.78
C ALA A 35 -7.00 9.26 12.00
N TRP A 36 -5.89 8.86 12.63
CA TRP A 36 -4.56 8.80 12.03
C TRP A 36 -4.11 7.35 11.98
N VAL A 37 -3.74 6.88 10.79
CA VAL A 37 -3.22 5.53 10.58
C VAL A 37 -1.72 5.63 10.36
N ILE A 38 -0.92 4.91 11.16
CA ILE A 38 0.54 5.08 11.23
C ILE A 38 1.23 3.73 11.10
N ASP A 39 2.13 3.62 10.13
CA ASP A 39 3.18 2.60 10.10
C ASP A 39 4.51 3.26 10.43
N PRO A 40 5.13 2.94 11.57
CA PRO A 40 6.38 3.56 11.97
C PRO A 40 7.58 3.11 11.12
N ILE A 41 7.61 1.85 10.69
CA ILE A 41 8.68 1.27 9.86
C ILE A 41 8.10 0.12 9.04
N ASP A 42 7.45 0.46 7.92
CA ASP A 42 7.09 -0.55 6.92
C ASP A 42 8.36 -1.17 6.31
N GLY A 43 8.34 -2.47 6.16
CA GLY A 43 9.51 -3.21 5.69
C GLY A 43 10.55 -3.46 6.78
N THR A 44 10.13 -3.78 8.02
CA THR A 44 11.00 -4.08 9.17
C THR A 44 12.07 -5.14 8.85
N HIS A 45 11.72 -6.17 8.06
CA HIS A 45 12.68 -7.17 7.59
C HIS A 45 13.81 -6.58 6.73
N ASN A 46 13.49 -5.59 5.89
CA ASN A 46 14.48 -4.86 5.11
C ASN A 46 15.32 -3.97 6.01
N TYR A 47 14.66 -3.22 6.89
CA TYR A 47 15.31 -2.29 7.81
C TYR A 47 16.39 -2.97 8.66
N VAL A 48 16.09 -4.09 9.30
CA VAL A 48 17.04 -4.81 10.17
C VAL A 48 18.19 -5.49 9.40
N ARG A 49 18.08 -5.59 8.06
CA ARG A 49 19.09 -6.16 7.16
C ARG A 49 19.86 -5.12 6.37
N ASP A 50 19.67 -3.83 6.68
CA ASP A 50 20.28 -2.71 5.97
C ASP A 50 19.92 -2.68 4.46
N ILE A 51 18.75 -3.24 4.10
CA ILE A 51 18.18 -3.11 2.78
C ILE A 51 17.41 -1.80 2.76
N ARG A 52 17.73 -0.92 1.79
CA ARG A 52 17.24 0.46 1.75
C ARG A 52 15.74 0.65 1.44
N VAL A 53 15.02 -0.42 1.19
CA VAL A 53 13.59 -0.42 0.83
C VAL A 53 12.74 -0.54 2.08
N TRP A 54 12.45 0.58 2.71
CA TRP A 54 11.61 0.71 3.90
C TRP A 54 11.12 2.16 4.03
N GLY A 55 10.05 2.38 4.78
CA GLY A 55 9.49 3.71 4.95
C GLY A 55 8.68 3.88 6.22
N THR A 56 8.28 5.11 6.50
CA THR A 56 7.29 5.49 7.51
C THR A 56 6.07 6.04 6.78
N ALA A 57 4.88 5.55 7.11
CA ALA A 57 3.64 5.97 6.50
C ALA A 57 2.67 6.56 7.52
N VAL A 58 1.97 7.63 7.12
CA VAL A 58 0.90 8.26 7.89
C VAL A 58 -0.25 8.58 6.95
N ALA A 59 -1.48 8.27 7.36
CA ALA A 59 -2.69 8.71 6.68
C ALA A 59 -3.66 9.37 7.66
N ALA A 60 -4.25 10.48 7.25
CA ALA A 60 -5.42 11.06 7.91
C ALA A 60 -6.68 10.46 7.30
N VAL A 61 -7.60 10.02 8.16
CA VAL A 61 -8.85 9.35 7.81
C VAL A 61 -10.02 10.08 8.46
N VAL A 62 -11.11 10.25 7.74
CA VAL A 62 -12.36 10.80 8.25
C VAL A 62 -13.50 9.86 7.84
N ASP A 63 -14.29 9.43 8.81
CA ASP A 63 -15.44 8.52 8.59
C ASP A 63 -15.04 7.25 7.80
N GLY A 64 -13.87 6.67 8.13
CA GLY A 64 -13.35 5.46 7.50
C GLY A 64 -12.68 5.66 6.13
N GLU A 65 -12.68 6.89 5.57
CA GLU A 65 -12.08 7.18 4.27
C GLU A 65 -10.81 8.04 4.42
N PRO A 66 -9.69 7.67 3.75
CA PRO A 66 -8.48 8.47 3.78
C PRO A 66 -8.67 9.79 3.02
N VAL A 67 -8.18 10.89 3.61
CA VAL A 67 -8.29 12.26 3.06
C VAL A 67 -6.93 12.89 2.76
N ALA A 68 -5.87 12.40 3.41
CA ALA A 68 -4.50 12.79 3.13
C ALA A 68 -3.54 11.66 3.52
N SER A 69 -2.38 11.59 2.87
CA SER A 69 -1.31 10.67 3.25
C SER A 69 0.08 11.23 3.01
N ALA A 70 1.03 10.75 3.79
CA ALA A 70 2.45 10.97 3.60
C ALA A 70 3.22 9.67 3.84
N ILE A 71 4.15 9.35 2.94
CA ILE A 71 5.03 8.18 3.04
C ILE A 71 6.46 8.67 2.81
N VAL A 72 7.33 8.44 3.78
CA VAL A 72 8.73 8.84 3.72
C VAL A 72 9.61 7.60 3.64
N CYS A 73 10.45 7.51 2.60
CA CYS A 73 11.43 6.45 2.37
C CYS A 73 12.84 7.02 2.56
N PRO A 74 13.35 7.16 3.80
CA PRO A 74 14.54 7.98 4.08
C PRO A 74 15.80 7.48 3.37
N ALA A 75 15.95 6.15 3.26
CA ALA A 75 17.12 5.55 2.63
C ALA A 75 17.12 5.65 1.09
N LEU A 76 15.97 5.96 0.49
CA LEU A 76 15.81 6.22 -0.95
C LEU A 76 15.84 7.73 -1.25
N GLY A 77 15.61 8.58 -0.25
CA GLY A 77 15.48 10.03 -0.42
C GLY A 77 14.13 10.45 -1.01
N ASP A 78 13.11 9.59 -0.90
CA ASP A 78 11.80 9.85 -1.45
C ASP A 78 10.77 10.18 -0.35
N THR A 79 9.95 11.17 -0.61
CA THR A 79 8.76 11.52 0.17
C THR A 79 7.58 11.60 -0.78
N TYR A 80 6.57 10.77 -0.53
CA TYR A 80 5.31 10.78 -1.25
C TYR A 80 4.24 11.44 -0.41
N THR A 81 3.45 12.33 -1.01
CA THR A 81 2.27 12.93 -0.36
C THR A 81 1.07 12.86 -1.29
N ALA A 82 -0.11 12.74 -0.72
CA ALA A 82 -1.37 12.77 -1.46
C ALA A 82 -2.47 13.47 -0.66
N ASP A 83 -3.29 14.22 -1.36
CA ASP A 83 -4.49 14.88 -0.85
C ASP A 83 -5.53 15.03 -1.99
N ALA A 84 -6.59 15.82 -1.77
CA ALA A 84 -7.61 16.07 -2.78
C ALA A 84 -7.08 16.75 -4.06
N GLY A 85 -5.89 17.33 -4.02
CA GLY A 85 -5.22 17.96 -5.16
C GLY A 85 -4.42 17.00 -6.04
N GLY A 86 -4.23 15.74 -5.59
CA GLY A 86 -3.46 14.72 -6.31
C GLY A 86 -2.36 14.10 -5.46
N ALA A 87 -1.42 13.42 -6.13
CA ALA A 87 -0.25 12.80 -5.51
C ALA A 87 1.05 13.44 -6.00
N SER A 88 2.06 13.46 -5.14
CA SER A 88 3.39 13.98 -5.48
C SER A 88 4.50 13.12 -4.90
N ARG A 89 5.69 13.18 -5.53
CA ARG A 89 6.95 12.66 -4.99
C ARG A 89 7.97 13.80 -4.92
N ASN A 90 8.50 14.05 -3.72
CA ASN A 90 9.44 15.14 -3.46
C ASN A 90 8.91 16.53 -3.91
N GLY A 91 7.58 16.73 -3.81
CA GLY A 91 6.91 17.96 -4.22
C GLY A 91 6.54 18.05 -5.71
N GLU A 92 6.98 17.10 -6.54
CA GLU A 92 6.63 17.05 -7.96
C GLU A 92 5.42 16.14 -8.19
N PRO A 93 4.42 16.58 -8.97
CA PRO A 93 3.24 15.75 -9.27
C PRO A 93 3.63 14.41 -9.90
N ILE A 94 2.93 13.35 -9.50
CA ILE A 94 3.08 12.00 -10.05
C ILE A 94 1.75 11.49 -10.60
N ALA A 95 1.85 10.53 -11.52
CA ALA A 95 0.73 9.76 -12.03
C ALA A 95 1.16 8.30 -12.23
N VAL A 96 0.18 7.40 -12.24
CA VAL A 96 0.41 6.00 -12.60
C VAL A 96 0.90 5.86 -14.05
N SER A 97 1.52 4.72 -14.37
CA SER A 97 2.02 4.46 -15.72
C SER A 97 0.89 4.35 -16.76
N ASP A 98 1.21 4.59 -18.02
CA ASP A 98 0.29 4.45 -19.16
C ASP A 98 0.43 3.09 -19.89
N VAL A 99 1.17 2.15 -19.32
CA VAL A 99 1.38 0.81 -19.88
C VAL A 99 0.05 0.04 -19.87
N THR A 100 -0.32 -0.50 -21.02
CA THR A 100 -1.54 -1.31 -21.21
C THR A 100 -1.27 -2.71 -21.74
N GLU A 101 0.00 -3.05 -21.97
CA GLU A 101 0.41 -4.37 -22.46
C GLU A 101 1.02 -5.17 -21.30
N PRO A 102 0.41 -6.32 -20.88
CA PRO A 102 0.88 -7.10 -19.74
C PRO A 102 2.36 -7.51 -19.84
N ARG A 103 2.86 -7.86 -21.03
CA ARG A 103 4.26 -8.26 -21.24
C ARG A 103 5.28 -7.14 -21.03
N ARG A 104 4.82 -5.91 -20.88
CA ARG A 104 5.66 -4.74 -20.55
C ARG A 104 5.51 -4.30 -19.10
N ALA A 105 4.58 -4.90 -18.38
CA ALA A 105 4.25 -4.55 -17.02
C ALA A 105 5.17 -5.27 -16.02
N THR A 106 5.42 -4.59 -14.91
CA THR A 106 6.08 -5.13 -13.72
C THR A 106 5.10 -5.11 -12.56
N VAL A 107 4.91 -6.26 -11.91
CA VAL A 107 3.96 -6.42 -10.79
C VAL A 107 4.69 -6.96 -9.55
N ASP A 108 4.25 -6.52 -8.36
CA ASP A 108 4.82 -6.93 -7.06
C ASP A 108 3.79 -7.77 -6.28
N PRO A 109 4.12 -8.98 -5.79
CA PRO A 109 3.32 -9.67 -4.78
C PRO A 109 3.60 -9.03 -3.42
N THR A 110 2.68 -8.21 -2.91
CA THR A 110 2.88 -7.42 -1.69
C THR A 110 2.27 -8.08 -0.44
N ILE A 111 2.51 -7.49 0.73
CA ILE A 111 2.16 -8.01 2.04
C ILE A 111 2.90 -9.34 2.35
N TRP A 112 2.81 -9.81 3.58
CA TRP A 112 3.51 -10.99 4.03
C TRP A 112 2.55 -12.18 4.09
N TRP A 113 2.93 -13.28 3.41
CA TRP A 113 2.29 -14.59 3.60
C TRP A 113 3.01 -15.36 4.71
N GLU A 114 2.28 -15.80 5.70
CA GLU A 114 2.81 -16.65 6.76
C GLU A 114 3.33 -18.00 6.24
N TYR A 115 4.01 -18.77 7.08
CA TYR A 115 4.63 -20.02 6.66
C TYR A 115 3.62 -21.09 6.21
N ASP A 116 2.43 -21.09 6.77
CA ASP A 116 1.33 -21.98 6.41
C ASP A 116 0.61 -21.57 5.11
N ALA A 117 0.81 -20.33 4.64
CA ALA A 117 0.31 -19.80 3.38
C ALA A 117 1.38 -19.67 2.27
N ARG A 118 2.47 -20.45 2.36
CA ARG A 118 3.56 -20.37 1.37
C ARG A 118 3.17 -20.87 -0.02
N ASP A 119 2.21 -21.78 -0.11
CA ASP A 119 1.69 -22.24 -1.38
C ASP A 119 0.91 -21.13 -2.09
N GLU A 120 0.15 -20.31 -1.34
CA GLU A 120 -0.52 -19.11 -1.87
C GLU A 120 0.50 -18.07 -2.37
N TYR A 121 1.58 -17.86 -1.61
CA TYR A 121 2.66 -16.98 -2.07
C TYR A 121 3.34 -17.50 -3.35
N ALA A 122 3.56 -18.80 -3.47
CA ALA A 122 4.11 -19.41 -4.68
C ALA A 122 3.15 -19.23 -5.86
N ALA A 123 1.84 -19.44 -5.65
CA ALA A 123 0.80 -19.21 -6.66
C ALA A 123 0.75 -17.74 -7.10
N ALA A 124 0.86 -16.78 -6.18
CA ALA A 124 0.95 -15.35 -6.51
C ALA A 124 2.15 -15.05 -7.42
N CYS A 125 3.32 -15.61 -7.10
CA CYS A 125 4.51 -15.45 -7.93
C CYS A 125 4.33 -16.08 -9.31
N GLU A 126 3.75 -17.28 -9.40
CA GLU A 126 3.46 -17.98 -10.65
C GLU A 126 2.49 -17.16 -11.53
N ALA A 127 1.38 -16.69 -10.96
CA ALA A 127 0.39 -15.88 -11.65
C ALA A 127 1.01 -14.60 -12.24
N ILE A 128 1.94 -13.96 -11.53
CA ILE A 128 2.63 -12.78 -12.01
C ILE A 128 3.61 -13.14 -13.14
N VAL A 129 4.52 -14.10 -12.93
CA VAL A 129 5.60 -14.36 -13.89
C VAL A 129 5.12 -15.00 -15.20
N THR A 130 3.96 -15.64 -15.19
CA THR A 130 3.35 -16.24 -16.38
C THR A 130 2.58 -15.22 -17.22
N ARG A 131 2.09 -14.14 -16.61
CA ARG A 131 1.21 -13.14 -17.23
C ARG A 131 1.92 -11.85 -17.62
N PHE A 132 2.80 -11.34 -16.75
CA PHE A 132 3.45 -10.04 -16.90
C PHE A 132 4.91 -10.14 -17.37
N GLY A 133 5.47 -9.00 -17.77
CA GLY A 133 6.84 -8.92 -18.27
C GLY A 133 7.90 -9.15 -17.21
N ASP A 134 7.63 -8.73 -15.97
CA ASP A 134 8.58 -8.87 -14.86
C ASP A 134 7.86 -8.85 -13.51
N MET A 135 8.56 -9.31 -12.48
CA MET A 135 8.14 -9.30 -11.09
C MET A 135 9.16 -8.59 -10.22
N ARG A 136 8.68 -7.85 -9.23
CA ARG A 136 9.52 -7.38 -8.12
C ARG A 136 8.91 -7.87 -6.80
N ARG A 137 9.76 -8.14 -5.82
CA ARG A 137 9.35 -8.38 -4.43
C ARG A 137 10.13 -7.42 -3.55
N LEU A 138 9.57 -6.24 -3.34
CA LEU A 138 10.26 -5.17 -2.62
C LEU A 138 10.24 -5.38 -1.09
N GLY A 139 9.22 -6.04 -0.55
CA GLY A 139 9.17 -6.43 0.87
C GLY A 139 8.83 -5.29 1.83
N ALA A 140 8.19 -4.23 1.31
CA ALA A 140 7.67 -3.09 2.06
C ALA A 140 6.46 -2.55 1.29
N ALA A 141 5.26 -2.74 1.81
CA ALA A 141 4.02 -2.40 1.12
C ALA A 141 3.87 -0.89 0.91
N GLN A 142 4.27 -0.09 1.90
CA GLN A 142 4.25 1.37 1.83
C GLN A 142 5.43 1.95 1.00
N VAL A 143 6.24 1.10 0.37
CA VAL A 143 7.16 1.47 -0.71
C VAL A 143 6.63 0.99 -2.06
N VAL A 144 6.03 -0.21 -2.10
CA VAL A 144 5.40 -0.78 -3.31
C VAL A 144 4.27 0.12 -3.81
N LEU A 145 3.31 0.44 -2.95
CA LEU A 145 2.10 1.19 -3.31
C LEU A 145 2.42 2.57 -3.90
N PRO A 146 3.25 3.43 -3.27
CA PRO A 146 3.61 4.71 -3.88
C PRO A 146 4.50 4.54 -5.13
N THR A 147 5.21 3.41 -5.29
CA THR A 147 5.91 3.12 -6.54
C THR A 147 4.92 2.85 -7.69
N VAL A 148 3.78 2.20 -7.41
CA VAL A 148 2.67 2.10 -8.38
C VAL A 148 2.09 3.48 -8.67
N ALA A 149 1.83 4.30 -7.65
CA ALA A 149 1.33 5.67 -7.81
C ALA A 149 2.24 6.54 -8.68
N ALA A 150 3.56 6.32 -8.62
CA ALA A 150 4.56 7.06 -9.38
C ALA A 150 4.87 6.42 -10.76
N GLY A 151 4.14 5.39 -11.18
CA GLY A 151 4.33 4.72 -12.46
C GLY A 151 5.59 3.86 -12.59
N GLY A 152 6.22 3.52 -11.46
CA GLY A 152 7.39 2.64 -11.42
C GLY A 152 7.04 1.15 -11.43
N LEU A 153 5.81 0.82 -11.08
CA LEU A 153 5.20 -0.51 -11.19
C LEU A 153 3.80 -0.35 -11.79
N GLU A 154 3.33 -1.34 -12.52
CA GLU A 154 1.98 -1.34 -13.11
C GLU A 154 0.94 -1.94 -12.17
N GLY A 155 1.36 -2.73 -11.19
CA GLY A 155 0.43 -3.28 -10.23
C GLY A 155 1.06 -3.98 -9.05
N THR A 156 0.22 -4.33 -8.09
CA THR A 156 0.56 -5.17 -6.95
C THR A 156 -0.65 -5.98 -6.50
N ILE A 157 -0.41 -7.18 -6.00
CA ILE A 157 -1.45 -8.12 -5.57
C ILE A 157 -1.13 -8.76 -4.21
N THR A 158 -2.19 -9.04 -3.46
CA THR A 158 -2.19 -9.98 -2.34
C THR A 158 -3.58 -10.51 -2.08
N ASN A 159 -3.71 -11.75 -1.63
CA ASN A 159 -4.96 -12.32 -1.11
C ASN A 159 -5.02 -12.28 0.44
N VAL A 160 -3.97 -11.77 1.08
CA VAL A 160 -3.89 -11.66 2.54
C VAL A 160 -4.71 -10.48 3.04
N ALA A 161 -5.40 -10.64 4.17
CA ALA A 161 -5.99 -9.52 4.90
C ALA A 161 -4.87 -8.66 5.50
N ALA A 162 -4.69 -7.46 4.95
CA ALA A 162 -3.65 -6.53 5.36
C ALA A 162 -4.11 -5.64 6.52
N ASN A 163 -3.18 -5.26 7.39
CA ASN A 163 -3.50 -4.26 8.40
C ASN A 163 -3.68 -2.87 7.77
N PRO A 164 -4.46 -1.97 8.39
CA PRO A 164 -4.68 -0.63 7.87
C PRO A 164 -3.38 0.18 7.67
N TRP A 165 -2.41 0.05 8.57
CA TRP A 165 -1.14 0.77 8.49
C TRP A 165 -0.26 0.32 7.32
N ASP A 166 -0.37 -0.95 6.90
CA ASP A 166 0.36 -1.48 5.74
C ASP A 166 -0.18 -0.95 4.39
N THR A 167 -1.40 -0.36 4.36
CA THR A 167 -2.11 -0.17 3.09
C THR A 167 -2.72 1.21 2.89
N VAL A 168 -3.38 1.79 3.91
CA VAL A 168 -4.26 2.96 3.75
C VAL A 168 -3.57 4.15 3.08
N ALA A 169 -2.35 4.49 3.51
CA ALA A 169 -1.61 5.63 2.96
C ALA A 169 -1.27 5.42 1.47
N GLY A 170 -0.72 4.25 1.13
CA GLY A 170 -0.33 3.93 -0.25
C GLY A 170 -1.52 3.74 -1.18
N VAL A 171 -2.61 3.13 -0.73
CA VAL A 171 -3.85 3.00 -1.49
C VAL A 171 -4.42 4.38 -1.85
N PHE A 172 -4.41 5.30 -0.88
CA PHE A 172 -4.85 6.67 -1.14
C PHE A 172 -3.97 7.35 -2.19
N ALA A 173 -2.64 7.23 -2.08
CA ALA A 173 -1.71 7.79 -3.06
C ALA A 173 -1.96 7.26 -4.48
N ILE A 174 -2.21 5.94 -4.64
CA ILE A 174 -2.53 5.35 -5.95
C ILE A 174 -3.80 5.96 -6.54
N ARG A 175 -4.87 6.11 -5.74
CA ARG A 175 -6.13 6.70 -6.18
C ARG A 175 -5.96 8.15 -6.61
N GLN A 176 -5.20 8.94 -5.86
CA GLN A 176 -4.91 10.34 -6.17
C GLN A 176 -3.99 10.50 -7.39
N ALA A 177 -3.18 9.48 -7.71
CA ALA A 177 -2.36 9.41 -8.91
C ALA A 177 -3.10 8.88 -10.16
N GLY A 178 -4.41 8.57 -10.06
CA GLY A 178 -5.24 8.08 -11.15
C GLY A 178 -5.28 6.55 -11.32
N GLY A 179 -4.71 5.79 -10.37
CA GLY A 179 -4.76 4.33 -10.38
C GLY A 179 -6.06 3.76 -9.81
N ARG A 180 -6.23 2.46 -9.94
CA ARG A 180 -7.39 1.70 -9.46
C ARG A 180 -6.98 0.72 -8.37
N VAL A 181 -7.78 0.64 -7.30
CA VAL A 181 -7.55 -0.27 -6.17
C VAL A 181 -8.86 -0.94 -5.79
N THR A 182 -8.88 -2.28 -5.82
CA THR A 182 -10.05 -3.12 -5.48
C THR A 182 -9.68 -4.22 -4.49
N ASP A 183 -10.70 -4.86 -3.92
CA ASP A 183 -10.60 -6.18 -3.32
C ASP A 183 -10.51 -7.28 -4.41
N LEU A 184 -10.52 -8.54 -4.00
CA LEU A 184 -10.45 -9.70 -4.92
C LEU A 184 -11.72 -9.89 -5.75
N ASP A 185 -12.85 -9.36 -5.31
CA ASP A 185 -14.12 -9.39 -6.05
C ASP A 185 -14.25 -8.24 -7.06
N GLY A 186 -13.25 -7.34 -7.13
CA GLY A 186 -13.26 -6.16 -7.99
C GLY A 186 -14.06 -4.98 -7.42
N ASN A 187 -14.57 -5.07 -6.17
CA ASN A 187 -15.21 -3.97 -5.48
C ASN A 187 -14.17 -2.94 -5.02
N ARG A 188 -14.63 -1.72 -4.73
CA ARG A 188 -13.75 -0.71 -4.15
C ARG A 188 -13.11 -1.21 -2.86
N TRP A 189 -11.80 -1.29 -2.83
CA TRP A 189 -11.04 -1.67 -1.65
C TRP A 189 -11.29 -0.71 -0.47
N ARG A 190 -11.43 -1.27 0.73
CA ARG A 190 -11.52 -0.58 2.01
C ARG A 190 -10.48 -1.16 2.98
N HIS A 191 -10.20 -0.43 4.05
CA HIS A 191 -9.20 -0.83 5.06
C HIS A 191 -9.50 -2.17 5.77
N ASP A 192 -10.72 -2.68 5.64
CA ASP A 192 -11.22 -3.94 6.20
C ASP A 192 -11.44 -5.03 5.11
N SER A 193 -11.06 -4.76 3.86
CA SER A 193 -11.14 -5.74 2.77
C SER A 193 -10.13 -6.88 2.96
N THR A 194 -10.52 -8.09 2.56
CA THR A 194 -9.59 -9.20 2.37
C THR A 194 -8.96 -9.12 0.98
N GLY A 195 -7.63 -9.17 0.93
CA GLY A 195 -6.88 -9.00 -0.30
C GLY A 195 -6.79 -7.54 -0.76
N LEU A 196 -5.86 -7.29 -1.66
CA LEU A 196 -5.65 -6.01 -2.29
C LEU A 196 -5.12 -6.21 -3.70
N VAL A 197 -5.78 -5.56 -4.66
CA VAL A 197 -5.38 -5.48 -6.06
C VAL A 197 -5.25 -4.01 -6.41
N ALA A 198 -4.04 -3.55 -6.67
CA ALA A 198 -3.79 -2.17 -7.07
C ALA A 198 -3.06 -2.12 -8.41
N SER A 199 -3.40 -1.16 -9.26
CA SER A 199 -2.81 -1.04 -10.58
C SER A 199 -2.85 0.40 -11.13
N ASN A 200 -2.20 0.58 -12.27
CA ASN A 200 -2.26 1.78 -13.09
C ASN A 200 -3.64 2.04 -13.75
N GLY A 201 -4.64 1.18 -13.49
CA GLY A 201 -5.97 1.27 -14.08
C GLY A 201 -6.07 0.61 -15.46
N GLY A 202 -5.14 0.85 -16.35
CA GLY A 202 -5.13 0.29 -17.71
C GLY A 202 -4.95 -1.23 -17.76
N LEU A 203 -4.30 -1.80 -16.74
CA LEU A 203 -4.07 -3.25 -16.59
C LEU A 203 -4.85 -3.86 -15.42
N HIS A 204 -5.84 -3.15 -14.87
CA HIS A 204 -6.48 -3.60 -13.63
C HIS A 204 -7.13 -4.98 -13.75
N ASP A 205 -7.83 -5.24 -14.83
CA ASP A 205 -8.54 -6.51 -15.02
C ASP A 205 -7.56 -7.69 -15.15
N GLU A 206 -6.38 -7.48 -15.76
CA GLU A 206 -5.32 -8.48 -15.83
C GLU A 206 -4.64 -8.71 -14.46
N VAL A 207 -4.45 -7.64 -13.68
CA VAL A 207 -3.87 -7.73 -12.33
C VAL A 207 -4.85 -8.40 -11.37
N LEU A 208 -6.16 -8.11 -11.47
CA LEU A 208 -7.23 -8.77 -10.72
C LEU A 208 -7.33 -10.26 -11.09
N ALA A 209 -7.25 -10.60 -12.38
CA ALA A 209 -7.25 -11.99 -12.81
C ALA A 209 -6.06 -12.77 -12.23
N ALA A 210 -4.87 -12.18 -12.17
CA ALA A 210 -3.71 -12.80 -11.53
C ALA A 210 -3.91 -13.01 -10.03
N ALA A 211 -4.51 -12.03 -9.33
CA ALA A 211 -4.81 -12.17 -7.90
C ALA A 211 -5.82 -13.30 -7.62
N ASN A 212 -6.79 -13.50 -8.51
CA ASN A 212 -7.81 -14.54 -8.38
C ASN A 212 -7.30 -15.96 -8.73
N GLU A 213 -6.10 -16.10 -9.28
CA GLU A 213 -5.42 -17.39 -9.44
C GLU A 213 -4.77 -17.89 -8.14
N ILE A 214 -4.71 -17.04 -7.10
CA ILE A 214 -4.21 -17.42 -5.78
C ILE A 214 -5.34 -18.14 -5.06
N GLU A 215 -5.30 -19.49 -5.03
CA GLU A 215 -6.27 -20.28 -4.30
C GLU A 215 -6.05 -20.12 -2.80
N SER A 216 -7.10 -19.73 -2.07
CA SER A 216 -7.08 -19.74 -0.60
C SER A 216 -7.33 -21.16 -0.10
N ASN A 217 -6.40 -21.71 0.69
CA ASN A 217 -6.55 -23.03 1.35
C ASN A 217 -7.40 -22.94 2.61
#